data_f0d2fa2f896f7865ed81c1bf8de9f80b
#
_entry.id   f0d2fa2f896f7865ed81c1bf8de9f80b
#
_cell.length_a   1.000
_cell.length_b   1.000
_cell.length_c   1.000
_cell.angle_alpha   90.00
_cell.angle_beta   90.00
_cell.angle_gamma   90.00
#
_symmetry.space_group_name_H-M   'P 1'
#
loop_
_entity.id
_entity.type
_entity.pdbx_description
1 polymer ?
#
loop_
_entity_poly.entity_id
_entity_poly.type
_entity_poly.pdbx_seq_one_letter_code
_entity_poly.pdbx_strand_id
1 'polypeptide(L)'
;MRKSRKLSAVTALGSLTAAVALLAGSPASAQTAPGGGSFPGSFLVPGTNTSIKIGGFAKVVGIYDIGGRQGDTVAVDAIPLKGSAPAGLTHGTRLHARQSNINVDTRTPTAYGDLTTFVLFDAFGQNTSQVENQSNTQNVRLVYAYGTLGPFLAGQWVSLFADTDAISESVDPTGHVGTLDGLSNRSPQFRYTFAAPGGFSAAVSIENPEAEGFNGATGAPFTTNSLAGVDKYPDVIARVRLDQAWGHVALSGLYRDLKIEAPAASAAGAASHSGKSSYGAQLSGHLNTFGKDSLKWTAQAGKGLGHYMSQFRDTVANGLVINPATGATAVPYAYGANLAYTHWWTGALRSSFSGGYEKNSTETGIVAAAAENGYDKRHYEARVNLIWSPVPQVDLGVEYIWARRVTAASTATTSDTGTLNRFEVESVFKF
;
A
#
# COMPACT_ATOMS: atom_id res chain seq x y z
N MET A 1 -22.61 -29.66 -44.74
CA MET A 1 -23.50 -28.78 -43.95
C MET A 1 -23.15 -28.87 -42.49
N ARG A 2 -22.36 -27.95 -41.97
CA ARG A 2 -22.01 -27.84 -40.52
C ARG A 2 -22.65 -26.54 -40.01
N LYS A 3 -23.67 -26.69 -39.15
CA LYS A 3 -24.33 -25.56 -38.47
C LYS A 3 -23.42 -25.05 -37.34
N SER A 4 -22.99 -23.79 -37.42
CA SER A 4 -22.33 -23.04 -36.37
C SER A 4 -23.35 -22.71 -35.28
N ARG A 5 -23.10 -23.14 -34.04
CA ARG A 5 -23.82 -22.65 -32.87
C ARG A 5 -23.05 -21.43 -32.31
N LYS A 6 -23.62 -20.25 -32.49
CA LYS A 6 -23.28 -19.05 -31.76
C LYS A 6 -23.91 -19.21 -30.37
N LEU A 7 -23.07 -19.36 -29.32
CA LEU A 7 -23.53 -19.25 -27.92
C LEU A 7 -23.47 -17.77 -27.53
N SER A 8 -24.63 -17.23 -27.16
CA SER A 8 -24.81 -15.87 -26.67
C SER A 8 -24.33 -15.78 -25.22
N ALA A 9 -23.28 -15.01 -24.97
CA ALA A 9 -22.78 -14.70 -23.63
C ALA A 9 -23.48 -13.45 -23.06
N VAL A 10 -24.77 -13.51 -22.74
CA VAL A 10 -25.54 -12.38 -22.18
C VAL A 10 -26.53 -12.87 -21.12
N THR A 11 -26.17 -13.72 -20.19
CA THR A 11 -27.15 -14.14 -19.15
C THR A 11 -26.54 -14.28 -17.73
N ALA A 12 -25.42 -13.64 -17.44
CA ALA A 12 -24.84 -13.70 -16.09
C ALA A 12 -24.85 -12.35 -15.33
N LEU A 13 -25.39 -11.27 -15.89
CA LEU A 13 -25.44 -9.97 -15.22
C LEU A 13 -26.83 -9.63 -14.62
N GLY A 14 -27.80 -10.53 -14.72
CA GLY A 14 -29.20 -10.26 -14.38
C GLY A 14 -29.63 -10.55 -12.94
N SER A 15 -28.79 -11.11 -12.08
CA SER A 15 -29.23 -11.59 -10.76
C SER A 15 -28.63 -10.88 -9.54
N LEU A 16 -27.82 -9.84 -9.72
CA LEU A 16 -27.26 -9.06 -8.59
C LEU A 16 -28.09 -7.81 -8.22
N THR A 17 -29.16 -7.49 -8.94
CA THR A 17 -29.98 -6.30 -8.71
C THR A 17 -31.16 -6.51 -7.75
N ALA A 18 -31.38 -7.70 -7.21
CA ALA A 18 -32.56 -8.01 -6.40
C ALA A 18 -32.36 -7.92 -4.87
N ALA A 19 -31.14 -7.61 -4.38
CA ALA A 19 -30.84 -7.62 -2.93
C ALA A 19 -30.86 -6.23 -2.23
N VAL A 20 -31.16 -5.14 -2.96
CA VAL A 20 -31.08 -3.77 -2.40
C VAL A 20 -32.41 -3.23 -1.83
N ALA A 21 -33.52 -3.96 -1.96
CA ALA A 21 -34.86 -3.41 -1.68
C ALA A 21 -35.43 -3.72 -0.30
N LEU A 22 -34.67 -4.17 0.70
CA LEU A 22 -35.22 -4.61 2.01
C LEU A 22 -34.55 -3.97 3.25
N LEU A 23 -34.11 -2.71 3.20
CA LEU A 23 -33.66 -1.99 4.37
C LEU A 23 -34.42 -0.66 4.60
N ALA A 24 -35.76 -0.72 4.62
CA ALA A 24 -36.58 0.31 5.25
C ALA A 24 -36.81 -0.07 6.72
N GLY A 25 -35.73 -0.07 7.50
CA GLY A 25 -35.81 -0.19 8.96
C GLY A 25 -36.01 1.19 9.57
N SER A 26 -36.91 1.29 10.55
CA SER A 26 -37.17 2.50 11.34
C SER A 26 -35.86 3.11 11.88
N PRO A 27 -35.76 4.46 11.98
CA PRO A 27 -34.58 5.09 12.52
C PRO A 27 -34.38 4.65 13.98
N ALA A 28 -33.31 3.94 14.26
CA ALA A 28 -32.89 3.64 15.62
C ALA A 28 -32.55 4.95 16.31
N SER A 29 -33.22 5.24 17.43
CA SER A 29 -32.95 6.39 18.28
C SER A 29 -31.47 6.33 18.69
N ALA A 30 -30.72 7.37 18.40
CA ALA A 30 -29.36 7.51 18.87
C ALA A 30 -29.34 7.52 20.40
N GLN A 31 -28.85 6.44 21.00
CA GLN A 31 -28.68 6.35 22.44
C GLN A 31 -27.50 7.25 22.83
N THR A 32 -27.75 8.24 23.66
CA THR A 32 -26.71 9.12 24.23
C THR A 32 -25.68 8.26 24.95
N ALA A 33 -24.42 8.32 24.50
CA ALA A 33 -23.35 7.55 25.10
C ALA A 33 -23.15 7.91 26.58
N PRO A 34 -22.94 6.93 27.46
CA PRO A 34 -22.68 7.22 28.88
C PRO A 34 -21.32 7.90 29.03
N GLY A 35 -21.27 9.08 29.64
CA GLY A 35 -20.09 9.78 30.12
C GLY A 35 -19.14 10.24 29.00
N GLY A 36 -19.39 11.43 28.44
CA GLY A 36 -18.62 12.01 27.35
C GLY A 36 -17.11 12.03 27.62
N GLY A 37 -16.34 11.32 26.78
CA GLY A 37 -14.88 11.45 26.74
C GLY A 37 -14.45 12.78 26.12
N SER A 38 -13.14 13.02 26.07
CA SER A 38 -12.52 14.28 25.62
C SER A 38 -12.57 14.48 24.09
N PHE A 39 -12.98 13.47 23.32
CA PHE A 39 -13.07 13.55 21.85
C PHE A 39 -14.28 12.76 21.31
N PRO A 40 -14.74 13.07 20.08
CA PRO A 40 -15.97 12.52 19.54
C PRO A 40 -15.99 10.98 19.49
N GLY A 41 -17.06 10.39 20.03
CA GLY A 41 -17.24 8.94 20.08
C GLY A 41 -16.45 8.22 21.16
N SER A 42 -15.74 8.96 22.04
CA SER A 42 -15.01 8.39 23.18
C SER A 42 -15.84 8.41 24.46
N PHE A 43 -15.48 7.55 25.41
CA PHE A 43 -15.96 7.55 26.79
C PHE A 43 -14.79 7.61 27.78
N LEU A 44 -15.03 8.19 28.94
CA LEU A 44 -14.02 8.28 30.00
C LEU A 44 -13.87 6.93 30.70
N VAL A 45 -12.63 6.46 30.85
CA VAL A 45 -12.35 5.25 31.62
C VAL A 45 -12.57 5.56 33.13
N PRO A 46 -13.45 4.84 33.84
CA PRO A 46 -13.75 5.13 35.23
C PRO A 46 -12.53 5.17 36.14
N GLY A 47 -12.43 6.20 36.95
CA GLY A 47 -11.29 6.39 37.88
C GLY A 47 -10.01 6.94 37.25
N THR A 48 -10.06 7.35 36.00
CA THR A 48 -8.91 7.92 35.27
C THR A 48 -9.29 9.20 34.53
N ASN A 49 -8.29 9.91 33.98
CA ASN A 49 -8.46 11.04 33.04
C ASN A 49 -8.36 10.57 31.59
N THR A 50 -8.32 9.28 31.32
CA THR A 50 -8.14 8.71 30.00
C THR A 50 -9.48 8.52 29.31
N SER A 51 -9.62 9.09 28.13
CA SER A 51 -10.74 8.84 27.21
C SER A 51 -10.36 7.76 26.22
N ILE A 52 -11.26 6.83 25.95
CA ILE A 52 -11.05 5.71 25.02
C ILE A 52 -12.16 5.69 23.97
N LYS A 53 -11.80 5.43 22.74
CA LYS A 53 -12.71 5.12 21.63
C LYS A 53 -12.33 3.77 21.04
N ILE A 54 -13.34 2.92 20.88
CA ILE A 54 -13.23 1.69 20.09
C ILE A 54 -13.92 1.96 18.76
N GLY A 55 -13.29 1.61 17.67
CA GLY A 55 -13.80 1.80 16.32
C GLY A 55 -13.30 0.72 15.39
N GLY A 56 -13.70 0.83 14.14
CA GLY A 56 -13.31 -0.12 13.11
C GLY A 56 -14.35 -0.24 12.03
N PHE A 57 -14.24 -1.29 11.26
CA PHE A 57 -15.24 -1.63 10.25
C PHE A 57 -15.24 -3.14 9.95
N ALA A 58 -16.42 -3.65 9.57
CA ALA A 58 -16.56 -4.91 8.85
C ALA A 58 -16.56 -4.61 7.35
N LYS A 59 -15.69 -5.26 6.59
CA LYS A 59 -15.56 -5.08 5.14
C LYS A 59 -15.60 -6.42 4.42
N VAL A 60 -16.40 -6.51 3.37
CA VAL A 60 -16.40 -7.63 2.42
C VAL A 60 -15.95 -7.10 1.06
N VAL A 61 -15.02 -7.82 0.44
CA VAL A 61 -14.54 -7.52 -0.92
C VAL A 61 -14.80 -8.70 -1.81
N GLY A 62 -15.40 -8.44 -2.97
CA GLY A 62 -15.53 -9.38 -4.08
C GLY A 62 -14.58 -8.98 -5.20
N ILE A 63 -13.79 -9.92 -5.71
CA ILE A 63 -12.77 -9.72 -6.74
C ILE A 63 -13.11 -10.59 -7.94
N TYR A 64 -12.98 -10.01 -9.14
CA TYR A 64 -13.08 -10.74 -10.40
C TYR A 64 -11.95 -10.37 -11.35
N ASP A 65 -11.02 -11.30 -11.56
CA ASP A 65 -9.90 -11.16 -12.49
C ASP A 65 -10.32 -11.63 -13.88
N ILE A 66 -10.38 -10.73 -14.87
CA ILE A 66 -10.60 -11.08 -16.29
C ILE A 66 -9.32 -11.68 -16.87
N GLY A 67 -8.16 -11.13 -16.50
CA GLY A 67 -6.83 -11.59 -16.91
C GLY A 67 -5.76 -11.14 -15.94
N GLY A 68 -4.65 -11.86 -15.89
CA GLY A 68 -3.56 -11.57 -14.95
C GLY A 68 -3.89 -11.98 -13.51
N ARG A 69 -4.64 -13.07 -13.33
CA ARG A 69 -5.16 -13.53 -12.02
C ARG A 69 -4.12 -13.45 -10.91
N GLN A 70 -4.49 -12.77 -9.83
CA GLN A 70 -3.67 -12.59 -8.63
C GLN A 70 -4.38 -13.06 -7.35
N GLY A 71 -3.80 -12.75 -6.20
CA GLY A 71 -4.39 -12.93 -4.89
C GLY A 71 -5.46 -11.88 -4.52
N ASP A 72 -5.61 -11.65 -3.24
CA ASP A 72 -6.63 -10.77 -2.66
C ASP A 72 -6.31 -9.28 -2.81
N THR A 73 -5.12 -8.96 -3.27
CA THR A 73 -4.64 -7.59 -3.47
C THR A 73 -3.97 -7.45 -4.83
N VAL A 74 -3.85 -6.23 -5.32
CA VAL A 74 -3.06 -5.93 -6.51
C VAL A 74 -1.58 -5.82 -6.12
N ALA A 75 -0.74 -6.64 -6.75
CA ALA A 75 0.71 -6.55 -6.71
C ALA A 75 1.21 -6.52 -8.16
N VAL A 76 1.56 -5.33 -8.66
CA VAL A 76 1.86 -5.18 -10.09
C VAL A 76 3.13 -5.92 -10.47
N ASP A 77 4.12 -5.96 -9.58
CA ASP A 77 5.36 -6.74 -9.72
C ASP A 77 5.16 -8.26 -9.65
N ALA A 78 3.98 -8.74 -9.22
CA ALA A 78 3.58 -10.13 -9.23
C ALA A 78 2.61 -10.49 -10.38
N ILE A 79 2.26 -9.56 -11.27
CA ILE A 79 1.40 -9.87 -12.44
C ILE A 79 2.10 -10.92 -13.31
N PRO A 80 1.44 -12.07 -13.60
CA PRO A 80 2.00 -13.11 -14.46
C PRO A 80 2.36 -12.59 -15.84
N LEU A 81 3.57 -12.88 -16.28
CA LEU A 81 4.05 -12.49 -17.61
C LEU A 81 3.40 -13.34 -18.69
N LYS A 82 3.00 -12.74 -19.79
CA LYS A 82 2.36 -13.43 -20.92
C LYS A 82 3.25 -14.59 -21.43
N GLY A 83 2.64 -15.75 -21.60
CA GLY A 83 3.33 -16.99 -21.97
C GLY A 83 3.76 -17.85 -20.78
N SER A 84 3.74 -17.31 -19.54
CA SER A 84 3.93 -18.15 -18.33
C SER A 84 2.67 -18.97 -18.02
N ALA A 85 2.81 -20.10 -17.34
CA ALA A 85 1.68 -20.95 -16.96
C ALA A 85 0.61 -20.21 -16.13
N PRO A 86 0.98 -19.38 -15.12
CA PRO A 86 -0.01 -18.59 -14.37
C PRO A 86 -0.78 -17.56 -15.23
N ALA A 87 -0.18 -17.05 -16.31
CA ALA A 87 -0.87 -16.09 -17.19
C ALA A 87 -2.04 -16.70 -17.97
N GLY A 88 -2.07 -18.02 -18.10
CA GLY A 88 -3.20 -18.77 -18.68
C GLY A 88 -4.42 -18.86 -17.75
N LEU A 89 -4.26 -18.55 -16.46
CA LEU A 89 -5.35 -18.54 -15.48
C LEU A 89 -6.13 -17.23 -15.61
N THR A 90 -7.32 -17.31 -16.18
CA THR A 90 -8.22 -16.19 -16.37
C THR A 90 -9.56 -16.43 -15.66
N HIS A 91 -10.37 -15.40 -15.53
CA HIS A 91 -11.75 -15.47 -15.00
C HIS A 91 -11.83 -16.05 -13.58
N GLY A 92 -11.02 -15.52 -12.65
CA GLY A 92 -11.03 -15.94 -11.25
C GLY A 92 -11.92 -15.06 -10.39
N THR A 93 -12.80 -15.67 -9.57
CA THR A 93 -13.61 -14.97 -8.56
C THR A 93 -13.12 -15.28 -7.16
N ARG A 94 -13.13 -14.28 -6.28
CA ARG A 94 -12.81 -14.40 -4.85
C ARG A 94 -13.72 -13.51 -4.04
N LEU A 95 -13.94 -13.93 -2.78
CA LEU A 95 -14.65 -13.12 -1.77
C LEU A 95 -13.88 -13.26 -0.46
N HIS A 96 -13.64 -12.17 0.22
CA HIS A 96 -13.05 -12.19 1.55
C HIS A 96 -13.47 -11.01 2.41
N ALA A 97 -13.34 -11.18 3.74
CA ALA A 97 -13.61 -10.13 4.74
C ALA A 97 -12.35 -9.72 5.54
N ARG A 98 -11.16 -10.06 5.05
CA ARG A 98 -9.89 -9.97 5.79
C ARG A 98 -9.43 -8.56 6.12
N GLN A 99 -9.94 -7.54 5.39
CA GLN A 99 -9.66 -6.13 5.68
C GLN A 99 -10.44 -5.57 6.86
N SER A 100 -11.45 -6.32 7.36
CA SER A 100 -12.16 -5.94 8.57
C SER A 100 -11.17 -5.68 9.69
N ASN A 101 -11.35 -4.59 10.42
CA ASN A 101 -10.43 -4.19 11.46
C ASN A 101 -11.13 -3.72 12.72
N ILE A 102 -10.37 -3.72 13.80
CA ILE A 102 -10.71 -3.09 15.05
C ILE A 102 -9.57 -2.17 15.48
N ASN A 103 -9.91 -1.00 16.01
CA ASN A 103 -8.94 -0.06 16.53
C ASN A 103 -9.36 0.49 17.90
N VAL A 104 -8.34 0.92 18.64
CA VAL A 104 -8.48 1.58 19.94
C VAL A 104 -7.69 2.87 19.91
N ASP A 105 -8.35 4.00 20.15
CA ASP A 105 -7.76 5.33 20.32
C ASP A 105 -7.91 5.77 21.77
N THR A 106 -6.82 6.19 22.41
CA THR A 106 -6.88 6.74 23.78
C THR A 106 -6.30 8.14 23.82
N ARG A 107 -6.86 9.00 24.71
CA ARG A 107 -6.32 10.33 25.00
C ARG A 107 -6.34 10.59 26.49
N THR A 108 -5.17 10.99 27.00
CA THR A 108 -4.95 11.30 28.42
C THR A 108 -4.30 12.68 28.51
N PRO A 109 -4.95 13.69 29.09
CA PRO A 109 -4.34 14.99 29.33
C PRO A 109 -3.14 14.87 30.26
N THR A 110 -2.00 15.48 29.89
CA THR A 110 -0.79 15.53 30.72
C THR A 110 -0.24 16.95 30.81
N ALA A 111 0.75 17.16 31.68
CA ALA A 111 1.46 18.43 31.79
C ALA A 111 2.26 18.80 30.51
N TYR A 112 2.50 17.82 29.61
CA TYR A 112 3.25 18.00 28.35
C TYR A 112 2.34 18.00 27.12
N GLY A 113 1.04 18.13 27.31
CA GLY A 113 0.01 17.97 26.28
C GLY A 113 -0.69 16.61 26.35
N ASP A 114 -1.54 16.33 25.39
CA ASP A 114 -2.26 15.06 25.35
C ASP A 114 -1.30 13.90 25.00
N LEU A 115 -1.27 12.89 25.87
CA LEU A 115 -0.73 11.58 25.53
C LEU A 115 -1.82 10.85 24.71
N THR A 116 -1.53 10.54 23.46
CA THR A 116 -2.42 9.71 22.64
C THR A 116 -1.82 8.35 22.38
N THR A 117 -2.66 7.30 22.31
CA THR A 117 -2.22 6.00 21.75
C THR A 117 -3.24 5.53 20.74
N PHE A 118 -2.75 4.87 19.69
CA PHE A 118 -3.60 4.27 18.67
C PHE A 118 -3.08 2.88 18.34
N VAL A 119 -3.98 1.89 18.39
CA VAL A 119 -3.66 0.51 18.02
C VAL A 119 -4.72 0.01 17.06
N LEU A 120 -4.32 -0.64 15.97
CA LEU A 120 -5.21 -1.22 14.97
C LEU A 120 -4.75 -2.61 14.59
N PHE A 121 -5.71 -3.55 14.57
CA PHE A 121 -5.53 -4.91 14.08
C PHE A 121 -6.48 -5.19 12.94
N ASP A 122 -6.02 -5.95 11.95
CA ASP A 122 -6.84 -6.54 10.88
C ASP A 122 -6.59 -8.06 10.77
N ALA A 123 -7.35 -8.73 9.91
CA ALA A 123 -7.22 -10.14 9.63
C ALA A 123 -6.46 -10.42 8.30
N PHE A 124 -5.58 -9.51 7.89
CA PHE A 124 -4.85 -9.57 6.62
C PHE A 124 -3.37 -9.96 6.79
N GLY A 125 -3.03 -10.68 7.86
CA GLY A 125 -1.69 -11.24 8.10
C GLY A 125 -1.37 -12.36 7.12
N GLN A 126 -0.11 -12.78 7.07
CA GLN A 126 0.32 -13.90 6.22
C GLN A 126 -0.38 -15.20 6.62
N ASN A 127 -0.80 -15.96 5.63
CA ASN A 127 -1.36 -17.30 5.84
C ASN A 127 -0.24 -18.32 5.85
N THR A 128 0.11 -18.84 7.02
CA THR A 128 1.10 -19.91 7.20
C THR A 128 0.46 -21.29 7.29
N SER A 129 -0.88 -21.36 7.30
CA SER A 129 -1.65 -22.60 7.40
C SER A 129 -2.79 -22.59 6.37
N GLN A 130 -3.25 -23.78 5.97
CA GLN A 130 -4.35 -23.93 5.00
C GLN A 130 -5.75 -23.62 5.59
N VAL A 131 -5.82 -22.70 6.56
CA VAL A 131 -7.07 -22.34 7.25
C VAL A 131 -8.05 -21.61 6.32
N GLU A 132 -7.55 -21.04 5.22
CA GLU A 132 -8.38 -20.38 4.22
C GLU A 132 -9.49 -21.26 3.66
N ASN A 133 -9.19 -22.55 3.42
CA ASN A 133 -10.16 -23.51 2.89
C ASN A 133 -11.29 -23.86 3.87
N GLN A 134 -11.10 -23.62 5.16
CA GLN A 134 -12.07 -23.96 6.21
C GLN A 134 -12.84 -22.75 6.71
N SER A 135 -12.17 -21.63 6.91
CA SER A 135 -12.75 -20.46 7.59
C SER A 135 -12.55 -19.14 6.83
N ASN A 136 -11.90 -19.16 5.66
CA ASN A 136 -11.54 -17.97 4.87
C ASN A 136 -10.79 -16.90 5.70
N THR A 137 -9.96 -17.34 6.66
CA THR A 137 -9.21 -16.46 7.54
C THR A 137 -7.72 -16.46 7.22
N GLN A 138 -7.06 -15.37 7.58
CA GLN A 138 -5.61 -15.23 7.68
C GLN A 138 -5.24 -14.87 9.12
N ASN A 139 -3.94 -14.78 9.42
CA ASN A 139 -3.50 -14.38 10.74
C ASN A 139 -3.90 -12.93 11.05
N VAL A 140 -4.16 -12.65 12.31
CA VAL A 140 -4.33 -11.28 12.80
C VAL A 140 -3.01 -10.54 12.61
N ARG A 141 -3.08 -9.31 12.11
CA ARG A 141 -1.94 -8.44 11.86
C ARG A 141 -2.03 -7.19 12.71
N LEU A 142 -0.93 -6.83 13.39
CA LEU A 142 -0.76 -5.50 13.95
C LEU A 142 -0.49 -4.52 12.80
N VAL A 143 -1.45 -3.65 12.53
CA VAL A 143 -1.35 -2.67 11.44
C VAL A 143 -0.67 -1.41 11.92
N TYR A 144 -1.16 -0.85 13.03
CA TYR A 144 -0.62 0.34 13.69
C TYR A 144 -0.53 0.11 15.18
N ALA A 145 0.51 0.64 15.80
CA ALA A 145 0.66 0.74 17.25
C ALA A 145 1.63 1.87 17.56
N TYR A 146 1.11 3.03 17.91
CA TYR A 146 1.95 4.19 18.22
C TYR A 146 1.35 5.04 19.34
N GLY A 147 2.21 5.85 19.94
CA GLY A 147 1.80 6.90 20.87
C GLY A 147 2.39 8.25 20.48
N THR A 148 1.69 9.32 20.86
CA THR A 148 2.20 10.69 20.71
C THR A 148 2.16 11.44 22.04
N LEU A 149 3.16 12.29 22.26
CA LEU A 149 3.18 13.26 23.37
C LEU A 149 3.72 14.59 22.85
N GLY A 150 2.84 15.57 22.71
CA GLY A 150 3.17 16.83 22.06
C GLY A 150 3.68 16.60 20.62
N PRO A 151 4.88 17.10 20.27
CA PRO A 151 5.45 16.94 18.92
C PRO A 151 6.08 15.58 18.64
N PHE A 152 6.18 14.71 19.64
CA PHE A 152 6.87 13.43 19.56
C PHE A 152 5.91 12.28 19.26
N LEU A 153 6.29 11.40 18.34
CA LEU A 153 5.62 10.13 18.03
C LEU A 153 6.62 8.98 18.14
N ALA A 154 6.21 7.89 18.77
CA ALA A 154 6.95 6.65 18.80
C ALA A 154 6.04 5.46 18.56
N GLY A 155 6.50 4.49 17.75
CA GLY A 155 5.76 3.26 17.44
C GLY A 155 5.66 2.96 15.95
N GLN A 156 4.84 1.98 15.62
CA GLN A 156 4.59 1.55 14.24
C GLN A 156 3.50 2.40 13.61
N TRP A 157 3.89 3.21 12.63
CA TRP A 157 3.00 4.10 11.87
C TRP A 157 3.45 4.18 10.41
N VAL A 158 2.69 4.88 9.60
CA VAL A 158 3.07 5.20 8.21
C VAL A 158 4.41 5.93 8.20
N SER A 159 5.32 5.50 7.33
CA SER A 159 6.61 6.17 7.14
C SER A 159 6.44 7.67 6.89
N LEU A 160 7.33 8.47 7.43
CA LEU A 160 7.35 9.92 7.16
C LEU A 160 7.65 10.24 5.69
N PHE A 161 8.25 9.29 4.95
CA PHE A 161 8.51 9.47 3.51
C PHE A 161 7.21 9.45 2.70
N ALA A 162 6.17 8.72 3.14
CA ALA A 162 4.88 8.64 2.46
C ALA A 162 3.92 9.77 2.87
N ASP A 163 3.12 10.26 1.91
CA ASP A 163 2.05 11.24 2.13
C ASP A 163 0.69 10.61 1.82
N THR A 164 0.03 10.09 2.85
CA THR A 164 -1.26 9.40 2.71
C THR A 164 -2.40 10.30 2.27
N ASP A 165 -2.32 11.62 2.55
CA ASP A 165 -3.33 12.57 2.15
C ASP A 165 -3.31 12.84 0.64
N ALA A 166 -2.18 12.54 -0.02
CA ALA A 166 -1.98 12.67 -1.46
C ALA A 166 -2.36 11.40 -2.25
N ILE A 167 -2.90 10.37 -1.59
CA ILE A 167 -3.35 9.12 -2.23
C ILE A 167 -4.86 9.14 -2.38
N SER A 168 -5.38 8.69 -3.53
CA SER A 168 -6.81 8.59 -3.76
C SER A 168 -7.43 7.39 -3.07
N GLU A 169 -8.74 7.49 -2.84
CA GLU A 169 -9.54 6.38 -2.32
C GLU A 169 -9.64 5.24 -3.35
N SER A 170 -9.52 4.00 -2.88
CA SER A 170 -9.59 2.78 -3.69
C SER A 170 -10.32 1.68 -2.92
N VAL A 171 -10.98 0.78 -3.63
CA VAL A 171 -11.58 -0.44 -3.09
C VAL A 171 -10.49 -1.44 -2.72
N ASP A 172 -9.49 -1.61 -3.59
CA ASP A 172 -8.29 -2.40 -3.30
C ASP A 172 -7.43 -1.72 -2.22
N PRO A 173 -6.97 -2.45 -1.19
CA PRO A 173 -6.22 -1.88 -0.07
C PRO A 173 -4.75 -1.61 -0.37
N THR A 174 -4.26 -2.02 -1.55
CA THR A 174 -2.87 -1.80 -1.91
C THR A 174 -2.65 -0.41 -2.49
N GLY A 175 -1.44 0.08 -2.35
CA GLY A 175 -1.06 1.36 -2.91
C GLY A 175 -1.08 1.38 -4.44
N HIS A 176 -1.27 2.56 -4.96
CA HIS A 176 -1.25 2.80 -6.40
C HIS A 176 0.18 2.78 -6.94
N VAL A 177 0.33 2.38 -8.21
CA VAL A 177 1.60 2.57 -8.94
C VAL A 177 2.00 4.05 -8.90
N GLY A 178 3.26 4.30 -8.66
CA GLY A 178 3.80 5.66 -8.57
C GLY A 178 3.49 6.37 -7.26
N THR A 179 3.09 5.65 -6.21
CA THR A 179 2.97 6.18 -4.86
C THR A 179 4.00 5.58 -3.92
N LEU A 180 4.29 6.29 -2.84
CA LEU A 180 4.92 5.73 -1.65
C LEU A 180 3.78 5.36 -0.70
N ASP A 181 3.45 4.07 -0.69
CA ASP A 181 2.23 3.61 -0.05
C ASP A 181 2.30 3.61 1.47
N GLY A 182 1.51 4.48 2.06
CA GLY A 182 1.30 4.48 3.49
C GLY A 182 0.60 3.23 4.03
N LEU A 183 -0.11 2.48 3.21
CA LEU A 183 -0.81 1.27 3.64
C LEU A 183 0.10 0.05 3.65
N SER A 184 1.13 0.03 2.82
CA SER A 184 2.13 -1.05 2.78
C SER A 184 3.40 -0.73 3.54
N ASN A 185 3.70 0.57 3.74
CA ASN A 185 4.94 1.02 4.35
C ASN A 185 4.73 1.54 5.78
N ARG A 186 4.55 0.60 6.69
CA ARG A 186 4.38 0.85 8.12
C ARG A 186 5.64 0.45 8.83
N SER A 187 6.32 1.44 9.41
CA SER A 187 7.61 1.25 10.04
C SER A 187 7.56 1.62 11.52
N PRO A 188 8.14 0.83 12.42
CA PRO A 188 8.51 1.29 13.73
C PRO A 188 9.44 2.49 13.62
N GLN A 189 9.13 3.56 14.34
CA GLN A 189 9.81 4.83 14.18
C GLN A 189 9.78 5.68 15.43
N PHE A 190 10.72 6.62 15.50
CA PHE A 190 10.67 7.80 16.34
C PHE A 190 10.60 9.02 15.44
N ARG A 191 9.61 9.89 15.66
CA ARG A 191 9.38 11.08 14.85
C ARG A 191 9.22 12.31 15.74
N TYR A 192 9.77 13.42 15.29
CA TYR A 192 9.55 14.74 15.88
C TYR A 192 9.00 15.70 14.83
N THR A 193 7.94 16.44 15.16
CA THR A 193 7.27 17.37 14.26
C THR A 193 7.33 18.78 14.81
N PHE A 194 7.90 19.69 14.05
CA PHE A 194 7.92 21.13 14.32
C PHE A 194 6.76 21.77 13.57
N ALA A 195 5.82 22.38 14.29
CA ALA A 195 4.74 23.17 13.71
C ALA A 195 5.09 24.65 13.80
N ALA A 196 4.83 25.39 12.73
CA ALA A 196 5.02 26.82 12.66
C ALA A 196 3.71 27.53 12.27
N PRO A 197 3.57 28.84 12.54
CA PRO A 197 2.43 29.61 12.08
C PRO A 197 2.27 29.55 10.55
N GLY A 198 1.03 29.77 10.08
CA GLY A 198 0.73 29.78 8.64
C GLY A 198 0.62 28.42 7.99
N GLY A 199 0.42 27.35 8.79
CA GLY A 199 0.22 25.98 8.27
C GLY A 199 1.51 25.28 7.85
N PHE A 200 2.68 25.86 8.14
CA PHE A 200 3.97 25.21 7.85
C PHE A 200 4.32 24.21 8.94
N SER A 201 4.82 23.06 8.54
CA SER A 201 5.41 22.07 9.45
C SER A 201 6.67 21.45 8.87
N ALA A 202 7.57 21.03 9.73
CA ALA A 202 8.75 20.25 9.40
C ALA A 202 8.80 19.03 10.33
N ALA A 203 9.20 17.88 9.84
CA ALA A 203 9.33 16.67 10.65
C ALA A 203 10.60 15.92 10.28
N VAL A 204 11.14 15.20 11.26
CA VAL A 204 12.23 14.25 11.08
C VAL A 204 11.86 12.94 11.75
N SER A 205 12.18 11.81 11.13
CA SER A 205 12.05 10.48 11.71
C SER A 205 13.31 9.66 11.53
N ILE A 206 13.50 8.74 12.48
CA ILE A 206 14.37 7.57 12.34
C ILE A 206 13.46 6.36 12.30
N GLU A 207 13.62 5.52 11.29
CA GLU A 207 12.69 4.41 10.99
C GLU A 207 13.47 3.08 10.93
N ASN A 208 12.73 1.98 11.15
CA ASN A 208 13.31 0.65 11.06
C ASN A 208 13.95 0.45 9.69
N PRO A 209 15.26 0.18 9.63
CA PRO A 209 15.91 -0.13 8.37
C PRO A 209 15.55 -1.54 7.94
N GLU A 210 15.55 -1.78 6.65
CA GLU A 210 15.44 -3.11 6.07
C GLU A 210 16.31 -3.16 4.82
N ALA A 211 17.45 -3.85 4.90
CA ALA A 211 18.29 -4.07 3.75
C ALA A 211 17.67 -5.17 2.88
N GLU A 212 17.18 -4.76 1.74
CA GLU A 212 16.46 -5.58 0.79
C GLU A 212 16.98 -5.39 -0.63
N GLY A 213 16.70 -6.34 -1.51
CA GLY A 213 17.14 -6.21 -2.87
C GLY A 213 16.90 -7.45 -3.72
N PHE A 214 17.61 -7.50 -4.84
CA PHE A 214 17.43 -8.46 -5.90
C PHE A 214 18.74 -9.22 -6.18
N ASN A 215 18.64 -10.56 -6.19
CA ASN A 215 19.74 -11.43 -6.57
C ASN A 215 19.86 -11.44 -8.10
N GLY A 216 20.85 -10.74 -8.63
CA GLY A 216 21.08 -10.61 -10.07
C GLY A 216 21.49 -11.91 -10.77
N ALA A 217 21.89 -12.94 -10.05
CA ALA A 217 22.23 -14.24 -10.64
C ALA A 217 21.00 -15.15 -10.78
N THR A 218 20.09 -15.14 -9.81
CA THR A 218 18.96 -16.06 -9.73
C THR A 218 17.61 -15.42 -10.03
N GLY A 219 17.51 -14.11 -9.98
CA GLY A 219 16.24 -13.39 -10.10
C GLY A 219 15.36 -13.42 -8.84
N ALA A 220 15.88 -13.88 -7.72
CA ALA A 220 15.13 -13.95 -6.47
C ALA A 220 15.28 -12.67 -5.63
N PRO A 221 14.20 -12.19 -4.98
CA PRO A 221 14.30 -11.13 -3.98
C PRO A 221 15.03 -11.65 -2.73
N PHE A 222 15.65 -10.72 -1.98
CA PHE A 222 16.15 -10.99 -0.64
C PHE A 222 15.78 -9.84 0.31
N THR A 223 15.64 -10.17 1.58
CA THR A 223 15.41 -9.23 2.67
C THR A 223 16.40 -9.51 3.80
N THR A 224 16.46 -8.65 4.81
CA THR A 224 17.28 -8.86 6.01
C THR A 224 17.11 -10.25 6.61
N ASN A 225 15.89 -10.79 6.59
CA ASN A 225 15.60 -12.12 7.14
C ASN A 225 16.09 -13.27 6.25
N SER A 226 16.55 -13.02 5.03
CA SER A 226 16.98 -14.04 4.07
C SER A 226 18.50 -14.19 3.90
N LEU A 227 19.30 -13.85 4.92
CA LEU A 227 20.73 -14.13 5.05
C LEU A 227 21.73 -13.07 4.53
N ALA A 228 21.31 -12.05 3.78
CA ALA A 228 22.26 -11.16 3.14
C ALA A 228 22.20 -9.69 3.62
N GLY A 229 21.05 -9.26 4.14
CA GLY A 229 20.88 -7.88 4.61
C GLY A 229 21.43 -7.67 6.02
N VAL A 230 22.13 -6.55 6.23
CA VAL A 230 22.59 -6.10 7.55
C VAL A 230 22.10 -4.70 7.78
N ASP A 231 21.22 -4.56 8.78
CA ASP A 231 20.65 -3.28 9.18
C ASP A 231 21.57 -2.63 10.20
N LYS A 232 22.49 -1.80 9.74
CA LYS A 232 23.48 -1.18 10.60
C LYS A 232 23.01 0.16 11.18
N TYR A 233 22.31 0.94 10.37
CA TYR A 233 21.83 2.26 10.73
C TYR A 233 20.34 2.39 10.37
N PRO A 234 19.54 3.12 11.17
CA PRO A 234 18.15 3.38 10.81
C PRO A 234 18.05 4.22 9.53
N ASP A 235 16.92 4.07 8.84
CA ASP A 235 16.55 4.98 7.76
C ASP A 235 16.23 6.36 8.36
N VAL A 236 16.68 7.43 7.72
CA VAL A 236 16.46 8.81 8.16
C VAL A 236 15.61 9.54 7.15
N ILE A 237 14.48 10.10 7.61
CA ILE A 237 13.56 10.84 6.75
C ILE A 237 13.35 12.24 7.30
N ALA A 238 13.29 13.22 6.40
CA ALA A 238 12.88 14.59 6.72
C ALA A 238 11.75 15.00 5.78
N ARG A 239 10.75 15.75 6.28
CA ARG A 239 9.65 16.29 5.51
C ARG A 239 9.37 17.74 5.89
N VAL A 240 9.08 18.58 4.90
CA VAL A 240 8.46 19.87 5.07
C VAL A 240 7.08 19.85 4.40
N ARG A 241 6.09 20.47 5.03
CA ARG A 241 4.72 20.48 4.55
C ARG A 241 4.08 21.86 4.81
N LEU A 242 3.31 22.31 3.85
CA LEU A 242 2.49 23.51 3.93
C LEU A 242 1.03 23.13 3.76
N ASP A 243 0.24 23.32 4.82
CA ASP A 243 -1.22 23.10 4.83
C ASP A 243 -1.94 24.45 4.72
N GLN A 244 -2.89 24.53 3.78
CA GLN A 244 -3.66 25.74 3.51
C GLN A 244 -5.14 25.39 3.26
N ALA A 245 -6.01 26.39 3.20
CA ALA A 245 -7.42 26.19 2.88
C ALA A 245 -7.65 25.53 1.49
N TRP A 246 -6.72 25.71 0.57
CA TRP A 246 -6.77 25.08 -0.77
C TRP A 246 -6.27 23.64 -0.79
N GLY A 247 -5.68 23.12 0.28
CA GLY A 247 -5.07 21.79 0.37
C GLY A 247 -3.68 21.83 0.96
N HIS A 248 -2.79 20.95 0.52
CA HIS A 248 -1.39 20.96 0.99
C HIS A 248 -0.40 20.61 -0.12
N VAL A 249 0.86 20.96 0.14
CA VAL A 249 2.03 20.46 -0.58
C VAL A 249 3.08 20.00 0.41
N ALA A 250 3.77 18.90 0.12
CA ALA A 250 4.83 18.35 0.95
C ALA A 250 6.04 17.92 0.11
N LEU A 251 7.23 18.12 0.68
CA LEU A 251 8.50 17.63 0.15
C LEU A 251 9.15 16.75 1.21
N SER A 252 9.42 15.50 0.89
CA SER A 252 10.09 14.54 1.77
C SER A 252 11.43 14.11 1.18
N GLY A 253 12.41 13.87 2.03
CA GLY A 253 13.72 13.32 1.69
C GLY A 253 14.03 12.09 2.52
N LEU A 254 14.67 11.09 1.92
CA LEU A 254 15.05 9.80 2.51
C LEU A 254 16.56 9.59 2.37
N TYR A 255 17.20 9.11 3.43
CA TYR A 255 18.56 8.55 3.41
C TYR A 255 18.56 7.16 4.04
N ARG A 256 19.25 6.20 3.40
CA ARG A 256 19.39 4.80 3.82
C ARG A 256 20.83 4.33 3.66
N ASP A 257 21.23 3.38 4.50
CA ASP A 257 22.49 2.61 4.36
C ASP A 257 22.14 1.14 4.06
N LEU A 258 22.16 0.79 2.78
CA LEU A 258 21.90 -0.59 2.36
C LEU A 258 23.19 -1.40 2.42
N LYS A 259 23.24 -2.40 3.32
CA LYS A 259 24.43 -3.23 3.52
C LYS A 259 24.09 -4.71 3.36
N ILE A 260 24.97 -5.44 2.70
CA ILE A 260 24.93 -6.89 2.60
C ILE A 260 26.22 -7.47 3.19
N GLU A 261 26.08 -8.50 4.00
CA GLU A 261 27.16 -9.37 4.45
C GLU A 261 26.83 -10.80 4.02
N ALA A 262 27.47 -11.27 2.95
CA ALA A 262 27.37 -12.67 2.55
C ALA A 262 28.29 -13.53 3.42
N PRO A 263 27.79 -14.62 4.07
CA PRO A 263 28.66 -15.56 4.78
C PRO A 263 29.71 -16.16 3.84
N ALA A 264 30.91 -16.36 4.31
CA ALA A 264 32.02 -16.95 3.57
C ALA A 264 31.75 -18.36 2.99
N ALA A 265 30.65 -19.00 3.39
CA ALA A 265 30.21 -20.32 2.95
C ALA A 265 29.29 -20.30 1.71
N SER A 266 28.91 -19.14 1.18
CA SER A 266 28.24 -19.08 -0.12
C SER A 266 29.27 -19.44 -1.20
N ALA A 267 28.89 -20.21 -2.23
CA ALA A 267 29.75 -20.73 -3.28
C ALA A 267 30.59 -19.69 -4.07
N ALA A 268 30.51 -18.44 -3.70
CA ALA A 268 31.25 -17.30 -4.25
C ALA A 268 32.57 -17.01 -3.53
N GLY A 269 32.95 -17.74 -2.47
CA GLY A 269 34.32 -17.73 -1.91
C GLY A 269 34.84 -16.43 -1.30
N ALA A 270 34.07 -15.36 -1.30
CA ALA A 270 34.44 -14.09 -0.69
C ALA A 270 33.28 -13.54 0.13
N ALA A 271 33.53 -13.29 1.41
CA ALA A 271 32.63 -12.46 2.22
C ALA A 271 32.61 -11.06 1.58
N SER A 272 31.57 -10.77 0.80
CA SER A 272 31.44 -9.44 0.22
C SER A 272 30.72 -8.54 1.21
N HIS A 273 31.49 -7.70 1.90
CA HIS A 273 30.94 -6.57 2.63
C HIS A 273 30.68 -5.44 1.64
N SER A 274 29.44 -5.24 1.23
CA SER A 274 29.08 -4.12 0.36
C SER A 274 28.03 -3.25 1.05
N GLY A 275 28.43 -2.03 1.39
CA GLY A 275 27.53 -0.96 1.83
C GLY A 275 27.33 0.04 0.70
N LYS A 276 26.09 0.45 0.48
CA LYS A 276 25.73 1.49 -0.50
C LYS A 276 24.77 2.47 0.16
N SER A 277 25.13 3.75 0.11
CA SER A 277 24.20 4.82 0.46
C SER A 277 23.07 4.91 -0.56
N SER A 278 21.87 5.03 -0.06
CA SER A 278 20.64 5.24 -0.83
C SER A 278 19.99 6.54 -0.42
N TYR A 279 19.29 7.17 -1.34
CA TYR A 279 18.61 8.43 -1.10
C TYR A 279 17.41 8.59 -2.04
N GLY A 280 16.42 9.33 -1.58
CA GLY A 280 15.26 9.64 -2.39
C GLY A 280 14.59 10.93 -1.97
N ALA A 281 13.74 11.43 -2.86
CA ALA A 281 12.88 12.56 -2.60
C ALA A 281 11.47 12.28 -3.13
N GLN A 282 10.46 12.84 -2.47
CA GLN A 282 9.07 12.87 -2.92
C GLN A 282 8.53 14.28 -2.84
N LEU A 283 7.87 14.71 -3.90
CA LEU A 283 6.96 15.86 -3.92
C LEU A 283 5.54 15.31 -3.99
N SER A 284 4.68 15.75 -3.09
CA SER A 284 3.29 15.29 -3.00
C SER A 284 2.34 16.44 -2.69
N GLY A 285 1.06 16.22 -2.91
CA GLY A 285 0.07 17.21 -2.54
C GLY A 285 -1.36 16.82 -2.85
N HIS A 286 -2.24 17.65 -2.30
CA HIS A 286 -3.68 17.56 -2.45
C HIS A 286 -4.22 18.97 -2.66
N LEU A 287 -5.04 19.18 -3.68
CA LEU A 287 -5.75 20.43 -3.95
C LEU A 287 -7.25 20.22 -3.85
N ASN A 288 -7.92 21.02 -3.03
CA ASN A 288 -9.37 21.20 -3.09
C ASN A 288 -9.70 21.96 -4.38
N THR A 289 -10.57 21.41 -5.23
CA THR A 289 -10.93 22.03 -6.51
C THR A 289 -12.33 22.63 -6.47
N PHE A 290 -13.36 21.92 -6.88
CA PHE A 290 -14.74 22.40 -6.91
C PHE A 290 -15.57 21.68 -5.85
N GLY A 291 -16.21 22.44 -4.93
CA GLY A 291 -17.03 21.86 -3.86
C GLY A 291 -16.25 20.90 -2.97
N LYS A 292 -16.52 19.57 -3.11
CA LYS A 292 -15.80 18.52 -2.40
C LYS A 292 -14.76 17.80 -3.27
N ASP A 293 -14.61 18.22 -4.52
CA ASP A 293 -13.70 17.58 -5.46
C ASP A 293 -12.25 17.86 -5.08
N SER A 294 -11.36 16.93 -5.41
CA SER A 294 -9.95 17.06 -5.10
C SER A 294 -9.03 16.48 -6.18
N LEU A 295 -7.90 17.15 -6.38
CA LEU A 295 -6.78 16.65 -7.16
C LEU A 295 -5.66 16.24 -6.21
N LYS A 296 -5.11 15.05 -6.39
CA LYS A 296 -4.03 14.48 -5.57
C LYS A 296 -2.89 14.04 -6.47
N TRP A 297 -1.65 14.20 -6.02
CA TRP A 297 -0.49 13.77 -6.78
C TRP A 297 0.67 13.35 -5.88
N THR A 298 1.48 12.46 -6.41
CA THR A 298 2.80 12.12 -5.86
C THR A 298 3.80 12.03 -7.01
N ALA A 299 5.04 12.42 -6.76
CA ALA A 299 6.15 12.21 -7.66
C ALA A 299 7.41 11.96 -6.82
N GLN A 300 8.06 10.83 -7.05
CA GLN A 300 9.24 10.43 -6.30
C GLN A 300 10.36 9.96 -7.23
N ALA A 301 11.59 10.14 -6.75
CA ALA A 301 12.78 9.67 -7.43
C ALA A 301 13.92 9.42 -6.44
N GLY A 302 14.77 8.44 -6.74
CA GLY A 302 15.92 8.15 -5.89
C GLY A 302 16.67 6.90 -6.30
N LYS A 303 17.67 6.56 -5.50
CA LYS A 303 18.41 5.29 -5.60
C LYS A 303 18.09 4.41 -4.40
N GLY A 304 17.84 3.12 -4.64
CA GLY A 304 17.62 2.15 -3.57
C GLY A 304 16.39 2.43 -2.72
N LEU A 305 15.30 2.89 -3.35
CA LEU A 305 14.05 3.19 -2.64
C LEU A 305 13.43 1.95 -1.99
N GLY A 306 13.65 0.75 -2.57
CA GLY A 306 13.24 -0.52 -2.00
C GLY A 306 11.74 -0.58 -1.70
N HIS A 307 11.41 -1.05 -0.52
CA HIS A 307 10.04 -1.22 -0.03
C HIS A 307 9.23 0.08 0.07
N TYR A 308 9.88 1.25 -0.03
CA TYR A 308 9.13 2.52 -0.04
C TYR A 308 8.28 2.71 -1.30
N MET A 309 8.66 2.12 -2.44
CA MET A 309 7.82 2.13 -3.65
C MET A 309 6.79 1.00 -3.61
N SER A 310 5.51 1.35 -3.60
CA SER A 310 4.41 0.42 -3.28
C SER A 310 4.35 -0.82 -4.18
N GLN A 311 4.61 -0.66 -5.48
CA GLN A 311 4.41 -1.72 -6.47
C GLN A 311 5.72 -2.38 -6.95
N PHE A 312 6.87 -2.04 -6.35
CA PHE A 312 8.13 -2.80 -6.46
C PHE A 312 8.44 -3.62 -5.20
N ARG A 313 7.49 -3.74 -4.28
CA ARG A 313 7.70 -4.29 -2.95
C ARG A 313 8.07 -5.77 -2.95
N ASP A 314 7.38 -6.58 -3.75
CA ASP A 314 7.53 -8.04 -3.69
C ASP A 314 8.79 -8.52 -4.44
N THR A 315 9.21 -7.83 -5.49
CA THR A 315 10.45 -8.12 -6.21
C THR A 315 11.64 -7.33 -5.67
N VAL A 316 11.40 -6.20 -4.99
CA VAL A 316 12.41 -5.26 -4.46
C VAL A 316 13.54 -4.95 -5.45
N ALA A 317 13.21 -4.99 -6.74
CA ALA A 317 14.16 -4.78 -7.83
C ALA A 317 14.82 -3.39 -7.81
N ASN A 318 14.25 -2.45 -7.06
CA ASN A 318 14.75 -1.09 -6.82
C ASN A 318 15.49 -0.94 -5.47
N GLY A 319 15.75 -2.03 -4.76
CA GLY A 319 16.63 -2.09 -3.60
C GLY A 319 18.10 -2.26 -4.01
N LEU A 320 18.85 -3.08 -3.29
CA LEU A 320 20.23 -3.42 -3.62
C LEU A 320 20.29 -4.61 -4.59
N VAL A 321 20.89 -4.45 -5.77
CA VAL A 321 21.13 -5.57 -6.71
C VAL A 321 22.50 -6.14 -6.45
N ILE A 322 22.57 -7.46 -6.24
CA ILE A 322 23.83 -8.20 -6.07
C ILE A 322 23.90 -9.36 -7.05
N ASN A 323 25.06 -9.57 -7.64
CA ASN A 323 25.40 -10.81 -8.35
C ASN A 323 26.40 -11.61 -7.51
N PRO A 324 25.96 -12.66 -6.80
CA PRO A 324 26.86 -13.44 -5.93
C PRO A 324 27.98 -14.15 -6.68
N ALA A 325 27.80 -14.47 -7.98
CA ALA A 325 28.80 -15.14 -8.78
C ALA A 325 30.00 -14.24 -9.12
N THR A 326 29.75 -12.92 -9.24
CA THR A 326 30.80 -11.94 -9.60
C THR A 326 31.18 -11.02 -8.44
N GLY A 327 30.39 -10.99 -7.36
CA GLY A 327 30.50 -10.02 -6.27
C GLY A 327 30.08 -8.59 -6.64
N ALA A 328 29.57 -8.37 -7.86
CA ALA A 328 29.16 -7.04 -8.33
C ALA A 328 27.87 -6.61 -7.64
N THR A 329 27.81 -5.33 -7.24
CA THR A 329 26.65 -4.72 -6.58
C THR A 329 26.31 -3.37 -7.16
N ALA A 330 25.01 -3.06 -7.27
CA ALA A 330 24.51 -1.74 -7.65
C ALA A 330 23.26 -1.38 -6.85
N VAL A 331 22.98 -0.08 -6.84
CA VAL A 331 21.72 0.46 -6.30
C VAL A 331 20.99 1.14 -7.46
N PRO A 332 19.89 0.55 -7.95
CA PRO A 332 19.15 1.09 -9.07
C PRO A 332 18.56 2.47 -8.77
N TYR A 333 18.47 3.29 -9.82
CA TYR A 333 17.71 4.51 -9.80
C TYR A 333 16.26 4.21 -10.17
N ALA A 334 15.33 4.62 -9.31
CA ALA A 334 13.90 4.47 -9.54
C ALA A 334 13.18 5.81 -9.46
N TYR A 335 12.12 5.95 -10.24
CA TYR A 335 11.21 7.08 -10.13
C TYR A 335 9.79 6.66 -10.47
N GLY A 336 8.83 7.42 -9.96
CA GLY A 336 7.43 7.20 -10.21
C GLY A 336 6.60 8.43 -9.94
N ALA A 337 5.39 8.45 -10.50
CA ALA A 337 4.39 9.47 -10.25
C ALA A 337 2.99 8.87 -10.31
N ASN A 338 2.08 9.44 -9.55
CA ASN A 338 0.65 9.17 -9.57
C ASN A 338 -0.13 10.47 -9.59
N LEU A 339 -1.21 10.49 -10.34
CA LEU A 339 -2.17 11.59 -10.38
C LEU A 339 -3.57 11.01 -10.21
N ALA A 340 -4.36 11.64 -9.35
CA ALA A 340 -5.73 11.21 -9.09
C ALA A 340 -6.68 12.39 -8.93
N TYR A 341 -7.92 12.22 -9.41
CA TYR A 341 -9.00 13.18 -9.24
C TYR A 341 -10.20 12.48 -8.61
N THR A 342 -10.72 13.05 -7.52
CA THR A 342 -11.96 12.60 -6.89
C THR A 342 -13.06 13.59 -7.21
N HIS A 343 -14.15 13.09 -7.79
CA HIS A 343 -15.36 13.86 -8.13
C HIS A 343 -16.54 13.42 -7.27
N TRP A 344 -17.24 14.38 -6.68
CA TRP A 344 -18.47 14.16 -5.93
C TRP A 344 -19.69 14.47 -6.81
N TRP A 345 -20.35 13.41 -7.30
CA TRP A 345 -21.60 13.51 -8.09
C TRP A 345 -22.76 14.04 -7.24
N THR A 346 -22.79 13.65 -5.97
CA THR A 346 -23.77 14.09 -4.96
C THR A 346 -23.11 14.18 -3.60
N GLY A 347 -23.85 14.54 -2.55
CA GLY A 347 -23.34 14.48 -1.17
C GLY A 347 -22.95 13.09 -0.67
N ALA A 348 -23.41 12.02 -1.37
CA ALA A 348 -23.24 10.63 -0.98
C ALA A 348 -22.57 9.76 -2.05
N LEU A 349 -22.41 10.23 -3.29
CA LEU A 349 -21.87 9.47 -4.42
C LEU A 349 -20.61 10.14 -4.95
N ARG A 350 -19.51 9.40 -5.03
CA ARG A 350 -18.22 9.88 -5.52
C ARG A 350 -17.51 8.87 -6.40
N SER A 351 -16.62 9.35 -7.24
CA SER A 351 -15.70 8.56 -8.05
C SER A 351 -14.28 9.08 -7.90
N SER A 352 -13.31 8.17 -7.88
CA SER A 352 -11.90 8.51 -8.03
C SER A 352 -11.37 7.92 -9.32
N PHE A 353 -10.58 8.72 -10.04
CA PHE A 353 -9.86 8.35 -11.26
C PHE A 353 -8.38 8.53 -10.95
N SER A 354 -7.59 7.48 -11.09
CA SER A 354 -6.15 7.56 -10.84
C SER A 354 -5.34 6.91 -11.95
N GLY A 355 -4.15 7.45 -12.19
CA GLY A 355 -3.17 6.90 -13.11
C GLY A 355 -1.78 7.00 -12.53
N GLY A 356 -1.01 5.92 -12.65
CA GLY A 356 0.33 5.82 -12.10
C GLY A 356 1.33 5.22 -13.07
N TYR A 357 2.56 5.67 -12.92
CA TYR A 357 3.72 5.16 -13.63
C TYR A 357 4.92 5.09 -12.69
N GLU A 358 5.68 3.99 -12.78
CA GLU A 358 6.98 3.89 -12.13
C GLU A 358 7.98 3.14 -13.00
N LYS A 359 9.25 3.46 -12.82
CA LYS A 359 10.34 2.88 -13.58
C LYS A 359 11.56 2.67 -12.70
N ASN A 360 12.25 1.58 -12.98
CA ASN A 360 13.52 1.19 -12.40
C ASN A 360 14.62 1.15 -13.47
N SER A 361 15.84 1.56 -13.15
CA SER A 361 16.99 1.40 -14.04
C SER A 361 17.36 -0.08 -14.17
N THR A 362 17.86 -0.48 -15.32
CA THR A 362 18.39 -1.83 -15.51
C THR A 362 19.88 -1.83 -15.23
N GLU A 363 20.32 -2.65 -14.29
CA GLU A 363 21.73 -2.77 -13.88
C GLU A 363 22.44 -3.78 -14.80
N THR A 364 22.79 -3.32 -15.99
CA THR A 364 23.49 -4.14 -17.01
C THR A 364 24.83 -4.65 -16.46
N GLY A 365 25.09 -5.96 -16.68
CA GLY A 365 26.31 -6.62 -16.22
C GLY A 365 26.27 -7.12 -14.77
N ILE A 366 25.23 -6.76 -13.99
CA ILE A 366 24.99 -7.28 -12.65
C ILE A 366 23.85 -8.29 -12.66
N VAL A 367 22.74 -7.95 -13.32
CA VAL A 367 21.66 -8.90 -13.56
C VAL A 367 22.04 -9.84 -14.70
N ALA A 368 22.11 -11.13 -14.42
CA ALA A 368 22.38 -12.14 -15.43
C ALA A 368 21.21 -12.24 -16.42
N ALA A 369 21.49 -12.54 -17.68
CA ALA A 369 20.46 -12.65 -18.72
C ALA A 369 19.32 -13.62 -18.34
N ALA A 370 19.61 -14.69 -17.62
CA ALA A 370 18.62 -15.64 -17.11
C ALA A 370 17.68 -15.05 -16.03
N ALA A 371 18.14 -14.00 -15.33
CA ALA A 371 17.38 -13.34 -14.26
C ALA A 371 16.61 -12.08 -14.73
N GLU A 372 16.92 -11.56 -15.93
CA GLU A 372 16.31 -10.34 -16.46
C GLU A 372 14.79 -10.43 -16.65
N ASN A 373 14.25 -11.62 -16.89
CA ASN A 373 12.80 -11.84 -17.01
C ASN A 373 12.07 -11.69 -15.66
N GLY A 374 12.76 -11.83 -14.53
CA GLY A 374 12.25 -11.56 -13.19
C GLY A 374 12.50 -10.13 -12.70
N TYR A 375 13.36 -9.35 -13.41
CA TYR A 375 13.75 -8.01 -12.98
C TYR A 375 12.77 -6.95 -13.49
N ASP A 376 11.99 -6.35 -12.57
CA ASP A 376 10.98 -5.36 -12.90
C ASP A 376 11.61 -4.03 -13.37
N LYS A 377 11.11 -3.55 -14.49
CA LYS A 377 11.61 -2.34 -15.17
C LYS A 377 10.59 -1.20 -15.16
N ARG A 378 9.32 -1.50 -15.38
CA ARG A 378 8.26 -0.48 -15.45
C ARG A 378 6.93 -1.06 -15.03
N HIS A 379 6.17 -0.24 -14.31
CA HIS A 379 4.78 -0.51 -13.97
C HIS A 379 3.90 0.64 -14.42
N TYR A 380 2.68 0.29 -14.82
CA TYR A 380 1.61 1.23 -15.21
C TYR A 380 0.34 0.79 -14.52
N GLU A 381 -0.46 1.75 -14.12
CA GLU A 381 -1.78 1.49 -13.55
C GLU A 381 -2.77 2.58 -13.91
N ALA A 382 -4.02 2.19 -14.07
CA ALA A 382 -5.17 3.08 -14.09
C ALA A 382 -6.30 2.44 -13.27
N ARG A 383 -6.92 3.23 -12.38
CA ARG A 383 -8.07 2.81 -11.57
C ARG A 383 -9.20 3.80 -11.74
N VAL A 384 -10.41 3.28 -11.70
CA VAL A 384 -11.64 4.06 -11.62
C VAL A 384 -12.61 3.37 -10.67
N ASN A 385 -13.17 4.13 -9.73
CA ASN A 385 -14.17 3.61 -8.82
C ASN A 385 -15.46 4.44 -8.83
N LEU A 386 -16.49 3.87 -8.24
CA LEU A 386 -17.73 4.56 -7.87
C LEU A 386 -18.11 4.07 -6.47
N ILE A 387 -18.19 5.00 -5.52
CA ILE A 387 -18.48 4.70 -4.11
C ILE A 387 -19.72 5.48 -3.68
N TRP A 388 -20.69 4.75 -3.16
CA TRP A 388 -21.93 5.29 -2.60
C TRP A 388 -21.97 5.10 -1.10
N SER A 389 -22.15 6.21 -0.36
CA SER A 389 -22.29 6.24 1.09
C SER A 389 -23.71 6.67 1.45
N PRO A 390 -24.69 5.74 1.47
CA PRO A 390 -26.09 6.06 1.79
C PRO A 390 -26.24 6.68 3.17
N VAL A 391 -25.39 6.29 4.10
CA VAL A 391 -25.21 6.87 5.43
C VAL A 391 -23.72 6.92 5.76
N PRO A 392 -23.26 7.77 6.69
CA PRO A 392 -21.83 7.92 7.01
C PRO A 392 -21.12 6.61 7.42
N GLN A 393 -21.89 5.66 7.95
CA GLN A 393 -21.36 4.38 8.45
C GLN A 393 -21.24 3.31 7.36
N VAL A 394 -21.78 3.53 6.15
CA VAL A 394 -21.83 2.49 5.11
C VAL A 394 -21.23 3.02 3.82
N ASP A 395 -20.25 2.30 3.25
CA ASP A 395 -19.78 2.49 1.88
C ASP A 395 -20.07 1.24 1.06
N LEU A 396 -20.58 1.45 -0.16
CA LEU A 396 -20.75 0.44 -1.19
C LEU A 396 -19.96 0.90 -2.39
N GLY A 397 -18.96 0.13 -2.80
CA GLY A 397 -18.01 0.51 -3.84
C GLY A 397 -17.90 -0.51 -4.95
N VAL A 398 -17.58 -0.02 -6.14
CA VAL A 398 -17.10 -0.82 -7.26
C VAL A 398 -15.87 -0.15 -7.85
N GLU A 399 -14.88 -0.93 -8.28
CA GLU A 399 -13.65 -0.43 -8.88
C GLU A 399 -13.26 -1.30 -10.08
N TYR A 400 -12.73 -0.66 -11.10
CA TYR A 400 -12.01 -1.33 -12.18
C TYR A 400 -10.55 -0.93 -12.13
N ILE A 401 -9.67 -1.93 -12.21
CA ILE A 401 -8.21 -1.78 -12.14
C ILE A 401 -7.62 -2.39 -13.41
N TRP A 402 -6.90 -1.56 -14.15
CA TRP A 402 -5.99 -1.99 -15.18
C TRP A 402 -4.57 -1.75 -14.73
N ALA A 403 -3.71 -2.78 -14.83
CA ALA A 403 -2.29 -2.64 -14.52
C ALA A 403 -1.43 -3.42 -15.50
N ARG A 404 -0.20 -2.96 -15.71
CA ARG A 404 0.78 -3.59 -16.59
C ARG A 404 2.16 -3.62 -15.96
N ARG A 405 2.71 -4.82 -15.90
CA ARG A 405 4.10 -5.12 -15.54
C ARG A 405 4.96 -5.21 -16.78
N VAL A 406 6.19 -4.67 -16.71
CA VAL A 406 7.22 -4.84 -17.75
C VAL A 406 8.54 -5.18 -17.07
N THR A 407 9.14 -6.32 -17.42
CA THR A 407 10.45 -6.76 -16.94
C THR A 407 11.57 -6.35 -17.90
N ALA A 408 12.83 -6.63 -17.56
CA ALA A 408 13.99 -6.20 -18.33
C ALA A 408 14.12 -6.95 -19.67
N ALA A 409 13.73 -8.23 -19.72
CA ALA A 409 13.80 -9.05 -20.93
C ALA A 409 12.68 -10.09 -21.01
N SER A 410 12.40 -10.58 -22.22
CA SER A 410 11.61 -11.77 -22.50
C SER A 410 12.51 -13.02 -22.54
N THR A 411 11.89 -14.18 -22.39
CA THR A 411 12.53 -15.48 -22.68
C THR A 411 11.99 -16.06 -24.00
N ALA A 412 12.44 -17.24 -24.42
CA ALA A 412 11.92 -17.91 -25.59
C ALA A 412 10.40 -18.24 -25.50
N THR A 413 9.90 -18.42 -24.28
CA THR A 413 8.50 -18.84 -24.02
C THR A 413 7.67 -17.80 -23.29
N THR A 414 8.30 -16.84 -22.62
CA THR A 414 7.64 -15.87 -21.76
C THR A 414 7.97 -14.45 -22.23
N SER A 415 6.94 -13.63 -22.45
CA SER A 415 7.07 -12.21 -22.76
C SER A 415 7.68 -11.44 -21.58
N ASP A 416 8.20 -10.24 -21.84
CA ASP A 416 8.58 -9.26 -20.82
C ASP A 416 7.38 -8.48 -20.24
N THR A 417 6.16 -8.80 -20.64
CA THR A 417 4.96 -8.06 -20.20
C THR A 417 3.89 -8.96 -19.62
N GLY A 418 3.23 -8.45 -18.57
CA GLY A 418 2.00 -8.98 -18.00
C GLY A 418 0.96 -7.88 -17.86
N THR A 419 -0.33 -8.24 -17.89
CA THR A 419 -1.43 -7.28 -17.75
C THR A 419 -2.50 -7.85 -16.83
N LEU A 420 -2.95 -7.03 -15.88
CA LEU A 420 -4.09 -7.28 -15.01
C LEU A 420 -5.30 -6.50 -15.51
N ASN A 421 -6.46 -7.15 -15.50
CA ASN A 421 -7.76 -6.52 -15.64
C ASN A 421 -8.65 -7.08 -14.53
N ARG A 422 -9.03 -6.23 -13.58
CA ARG A 422 -9.72 -6.64 -12.36
C ARG A 422 -10.93 -5.75 -12.10
N PHE A 423 -12.02 -6.37 -11.68
CA PHE A 423 -13.14 -5.70 -11.02
C PHE A 423 -13.14 -6.05 -9.54
N GLU A 424 -13.42 -5.06 -8.72
CA GLU A 424 -13.65 -5.25 -7.29
C GLU A 424 -14.97 -4.61 -6.90
N VAL A 425 -15.63 -5.22 -5.91
CA VAL A 425 -16.81 -4.67 -5.24
C VAL A 425 -16.59 -4.71 -3.74
N GLU A 426 -17.09 -3.72 -3.01
CA GLU A 426 -16.96 -3.70 -1.56
C GLU A 426 -18.26 -3.33 -0.86
N SER A 427 -18.39 -3.80 0.36
CA SER A 427 -19.34 -3.30 1.35
C SER A 427 -18.59 -3.06 2.65
N VAL A 428 -18.63 -1.85 3.17
CA VAL A 428 -17.95 -1.43 4.40
C VAL A 428 -18.99 -0.94 5.39
N PHE A 429 -18.97 -1.50 6.60
CA PHE A 429 -19.85 -1.13 7.73
C PHE A 429 -18.97 -0.64 8.88
N LYS A 430 -18.98 0.67 9.16
CA LYS A 430 -18.15 1.35 10.16
C LYS A 430 -18.89 1.48 11.49
N PHE A 431 -18.19 1.30 12.60
CA PHE A 431 -18.71 1.44 13.96
C PHE A 431 -17.81 2.26 14.88
#